data_bfe749922f9a39210b966e67113dced5
#
_entry.id   bfe749922f9a39210b966e67113dced5
#
_cell.length_a   1.000
_cell.length_b   1.000
_cell.length_c   1.000
_cell.angle_alpha   90.00
_cell.angle_beta   90.00
_cell.angle_gamma   90.00
#
_symmetry.space_group_name_H-M   'P 1'
#
loop_
_entity.id
_entity.type
_entity.pdbx_description
1 polymer ?
#
loop_
_entity_poly.entity_id
_entity_poly.type
_entity_poly.pdbx_seq_one_letter_code
_entity_poly.pdbx_strand_id
1 'polypeptide(L)'
;WPPTSLSGVTIQIKHIETGETRTGQTRNGVIVFDKLAPGGWEVRELAGIDGWVADTDTVQTVAVVSGEESTATFINKELPGLRIIKYERGSMELMPGVSFEIFRDAESLGIFRTDQFGEILLTDCEPGTYRVEERDTGGDGHVLDTTPQEVELKAGDGIKELVFFNDRLPGIH
;
A
#
# COMPACT_ATOMS: atom_id res chain seq x y z
N TRP A 1 -5.47 -2.91 19.12
CA TRP A 1 -4.46 -1.91 18.80
C TRP A 1 -5.14 -0.57 18.56
N PRO A 2 -4.69 0.51 19.18
CA PRO A 2 -5.20 1.81 18.80
C PRO A 2 -4.83 2.09 17.33
N PRO A 3 -5.69 2.78 16.56
CA PRO A 3 -5.36 3.15 15.20
C PRO A 3 -4.10 4.02 15.19
N THR A 4 -3.28 3.89 14.14
CA THR A 4 -2.10 4.73 13.94
C THR A 4 -2.54 6.18 13.73
N SER A 5 -1.98 7.09 14.51
CA SER A 5 -2.22 8.52 14.37
C SER A 5 -1.37 9.10 13.24
N LEU A 6 -2.00 9.76 12.27
CA LEU A 6 -1.32 10.30 11.10
C LEU A 6 -1.12 11.82 11.22
N SER A 7 0.11 12.27 11.04
CA SER A 7 0.45 13.69 10.96
C SER A 7 0.67 14.12 9.52
N GLY A 8 0.21 15.34 9.16
CA GLY A 8 0.39 15.89 7.82
C GLY A 8 -0.77 15.64 6.86
N VAL A 9 -1.84 14.97 7.29
CA VAL A 9 -3.06 14.82 6.50
C VAL A 9 -3.75 16.17 6.37
N THR A 10 -4.08 16.56 5.14
CA THR A 10 -4.68 17.86 4.85
C THR A 10 -6.21 17.78 4.91
N ILE A 11 -6.80 18.50 5.82
CA ILE A 11 -8.25 18.59 6.03
C ILE A 11 -8.75 19.99 5.66
N GLN A 12 -9.87 20.03 4.94
CA GLN A 12 -10.62 21.24 4.65
C GLN A 12 -11.99 21.19 5.30
N ILE A 13 -12.40 22.31 5.87
CA ILE A 13 -13.76 22.54 6.32
C ILE A 13 -14.39 23.68 5.49
N LYS A 14 -15.69 23.58 5.22
CA LYS A 14 -16.47 24.58 4.48
C LYS A 14 -17.83 24.78 5.09
N HIS A 15 -18.14 26.01 5.47
CA HIS A 15 -19.47 26.37 5.95
C HIS A 15 -20.49 26.29 4.79
N ILE A 16 -21.55 25.55 5.00
CA ILE A 16 -22.53 25.24 3.92
C ILE A 16 -23.24 26.49 3.41
N GLU A 17 -23.64 27.39 4.32
CA GLU A 17 -24.40 28.59 3.93
C GLU A 17 -23.51 29.74 3.43
N THR A 18 -22.39 30.00 4.12
CA THR A 18 -21.54 31.16 3.82
C THR A 18 -20.46 30.88 2.81
N GLY A 19 -20.09 29.60 2.62
CA GLY A 19 -18.97 29.18 1.78
C GLY A 19 -17.59 29.47 2.41
N GLU A 20 -17.52 29.93 3.65
CA GLU A 20 -16.25 30.09 4.36
C GLU A 20 -15.50 28.77 4.35
N THR A 21 -14.21 28.81 4.00
CA THR A 21 -13.35 27.63 3.99
C THR A 21 -12.12 27.85 4.85
N ARG A 22 -11.70 26.80 5.58
CA ARG A 22 -10.42 26.73 6.26
C ARG A 22 -9.76 25.40 5.96
N THR A 23 -8.44 25.41 5.91
CA THR A 23 -7.64 24.24 5.62
C THR A 23 -6.49 24.15 6.59
N GLY A 24 -6.12 22.95 6.99
CA GLY A 24 -4.98 22.69 7.85
C GLY A 24 -4.54 21.24 7.80
N GLN A 25 -3.49 20.93 8.53
CA GLN A 25 -2.91 19.59 8.58
C GLN A 25 -3.00 18.99 9.98
N THR A 26 -3.22 17.67 10.03
CA THR A 26 -3.24 16.93 11.30
C THR A 26 -1.87 16.91 11.96
N ARG A 27 -1.87 16.87 13.29
CA ARG A 27 -0.72 16.54 14.14
C ARG A 27 -1.13 15.44 15.10
N ASN A 28 -0.40 14.36 15.14
CA ASN A 28 -0.74 13.17 15.93
C ASN A 28 -2.20 12.73 15.69
N GLY A 29 -2.63 12.74 14.44
CA GLY A 29 -3.96 12.29 14.03
C GLY A 29 -5.10 13.29 14.26
N VAL A 30 -4.82 14.50 14.73
CA VAL A 30 -5.86 15.48 15.08
C VAL A 30 -5.58 16.84 14.46
N ILE A 31 -6.64 17.52 14.03
CA ILE A 31 -6.66 18.94 13.75
C ILE A 31 -7.89 19.55 14.42
N VAL A 32 -7.74 20.71 15.00
CA VAL A 32 -8.82 21.47 15.62
C VAL A 32 -9.02 22.78 14.86
N PHE A 33 -10.24 23.03 14.45
CA PHE A 33 -10.67 24.33 13.94
C PHE A 33 -11.56 24.97 15.01
N ASP A 34 -11.14 26.10 15.52
CA ASP A 34 -11.86 26.84 16.57
C ASP A 34 -12.52 28.11 16.02
N LYS A 35 -13.35 28.75 16.83
CA LYS A 35 -14.03 30.02 16.53
C LYS A 35 -14.81 29.95 15.21
N LEU A 36 -15.49 28.84 14.99
CA LEU A 36 -16.33 28.62 13.84
C LEU A 36 -17.70 29.29 14.03
N ALA A 37 -18.25 29.79 12.94
CA ALA A 37 -19.65 30.25 12.94
C ALA A 37 -20.57 29.03 13.16
N PRO A 38 -21.66 29.15 13.94
CA PRO A 38 -22.64 28.12 14.08
C PRO A 38 -23.27 27.76 12.71
N GLY A 39 -23.68 26.52 12.56
CA GLY A 39 -24.29 26.01 11.31
C GLY A 39 -23.70 24.70 10.85
N GLY A 40 -24.07 24.29 9.63
CA GLY A 40 -23.55 23.10 9.00
C GLY A 40 -22.20 23.35 8.33
N TRP A 41 -21.25 22.43 8.55
CA TRP A 41 -19.94 22.43 7.92
C TRP A 41 -19.69 21.11 7.21
N GLU A 42 -19.24 21.20 5.97
CA GLU A 42 -18.65 20.05 5.26
C GLU A 42 -17.19 19.90 5.69
N VAL A 43 -16.80 18.67 5.96
CA VAL A 43 -15.43 18.30 6.31
C VAL A 43 -14.95 17.26 5.31
N ARG A 44 -13.79 17.48 4.71
CA ARG A 44 -13.18 16.57 3.75
C ARG A 44 -11.67 16.48 3.91
N GLU A 45 -11.14 15.34 3.55
CA GLU A 45 -9.72 15.16 3.36
C GLU A 45 -9.34 15.60 1.94
N LEU A 46 -8.32 16.45 1.81
CA LEU A 46 -7.82 16.90 0.50
C LEU A 46 -6.59 16.11 0.04
N ALA A 47 -5.73 15.73 0.97
CA ALA A 47 -4.51 14.99 0.68
C ALA A 47 -4.08 14.19 1.92
N GLY A 48 -3.60 12.98 1.66
CA GLY A 48 -2.96 12.12 2.65
C GLY A 48 -1.46 12.37 2.75
N ILE A 49 -0.75 11.36 3.23
CA ILE A 49 0.70 11.32 3.37
C ILE A 49 1.27 10.11 2.64
N ASP A 50 2.58 10.12 2.36
CA ASP A 50 3.27 9.03 1.69
C ASP A 50 3.08 7.69 2.42
N GLY A 51 2.88 6.63 1.66
CA GLY A 51 2.63 5.29 2.19
C GLY A 51 1.17 5.01 2.58
N TRP A 52 0.28 5.99 2.44
CA TRP A 52 -1.14 5.88 2.81
C TRP A 52 -2.06 6.34 1.69
N VAL A 53 -3.20 5.69 1.57
CA VAL A 53 -4.27 6.11 0.65
C VAL A 53 -5.20 7.06 1.39
N ALA A 54 -5.31 8.29 0.88
CA ALA A 54 -6.20 9.32 1.41
C ALA A 54 -7.67 8.98 1.11
N ASP A 55 -8.57 9.29 2.04
CA ASP A 55 -10.02 9.22 1.82
C ASP A 55 -10.54 10.57 1.29
N THR A 56 -10.21 10.86 0.02
CA THR A 56 -10.59 12.13 -0.64
C THR A 56 -12.03 12.16 -1.17
N ASP A 57 -12.67 11.00 -1.24
CA ASP A 57 -14.02 10.87 -1.81
C ASP A 57 -15.12 11.08 -0.76
N THR A 58 -14.80 10.91 0.52
CA THR A 58 -15.75 11.07 1.61
C THR A 58 -15.89 12.53 2.04
N VAL A 59 -17.11 13.01 2.06
CA VAL A 59 -17.47 14.32 2.65
C VAL A 59 -18.38 14.06 3.85
N GLN A 60 -17.97 14.54 5.01
CA GLN A 60 -18.79 14.47 6.22
C GLN A 60 -19.41 15.83 6.51
N THR A 61 -20.64 15.84 6.97
CA THR A 61 -21.32 17.06 7.40
C THR A 61 -21.46 17.03 8.92
N VAL A 62 -21.01 18.08 9.59
CA VAL A 62 -21.13 18.25 11.02
C VAL A 62 -21.90 19.54 11.33
N ALA A 63 -22.69 19.52 12.40
CA ALA A 63 -23.33 20.71 12.92
C ALA A 63 -22.43 21.34 13.99
N VAL A 64 -22.11 22.62 13.85
CA VAL A 64 -21.40 23.40 14.84
C VAL A 64 -22.42 24.22 15.63
N VAL A 65 -22.45 23.99 16.94
CA VAL A 65 -23.35 24.65 17.88
C VAL A 65 -22.52 25.42 18.91
N SER A 66 -22.96 26.62 19.26
CA SER A 66 -22.23 27.46 20.20
C SER A 66 -22.03 26.76 21.55
N GLY A 67 -20.78 26.68 22.02
CA GLY A 67 -20.40 26.04 23.27
C GLY A 67 -20.26 24.51 23.21
N GLU A 68 -20.38 23.91 22.05
CA GLU A 68 -20.23 22.46 21.84
C GLU A 68 -19.06 22.14 20.91
N GLU A 69 -18.52 20.93 21.05
CA GLU A 69 -17.54 20.37 20.10
C GLU A 69 -18.22 19.37 19.18
N SER A 70 -17.85 19.39 17.90
CA SER A 70 -18.26 18.40 16.90
C SER A 70 -17.03 17.73 16.33
N THR A 71 -17.13 16.43 16.02
CA THR A 71 -16.02 15.60 15.53
C THR A 71 -16.37 14.98 14.20
N ALA A 72 -15.41 15.00 13.26
CA ALA A 72 -15.40 14.18 12.06
C ALA A 72 -14.17 13.27 12.09
N THR A 73 -14.33 12.04 11.67
CA THR A 73 -13.25 11.03 11.68
C THR A 73 -13.04 10.47 10.27
N PHE A 74 -11.80 10.49 9.81
CA PHE A 74 -11.35 9.90 8.56
C PHE A 74 -10.37 8.76 8.84
N ILE A 75 -10.47 7.68 8.05
CA ILE A 75 -9.61 6.51 8.18
C ILE A 75 -8.88 6.32 6.86
N ASN A 76 -7.55 6.44 6.89
CA ASN A 76 -6.68 6.15 5.77
C ASN A 76 -6.11 4.74 5.90
N LYS A 77 -5.87 4.10 4.78
CA LYS A 77 -5.32 2.75 4.72
C LYS A 77 -3.87 2.80 4.22
N GLU A 78 -3.01 2.02 4.87
CA GLU A 78 -1.62 1.86 4.46
C GLU A 78 -1.53 1.17 3.08
N LEU A 79 -0.60 1.62 2.24
CA LEU A 79 -0.29 0.96 0.99
C LEU A 79 0.24 -0.46 1.25
N PRO A 80 -0.16 -1.45 0.43
CA PRO A 80 0.26 -2.83 0.61
C PRO A 80 1.72 -3.05 0.20
N GLY A 81 2.24 -4.22 0.52
CA GLY A 81 3.53 -4.72 0.03
C GLY A 81 3.40 -6.08 -0.64
N LEU A 82 4.43 -6.45 -1.39
CA LEU A 82 4.57 -7.76 -2.01
C LEU A 82 5.93 -8.34 -1.68
N ARG A 83 5.94 -9.56 -1.11
CA ARG A 83 7.14 -10.35 -0.89
C ARG A 83 7.13 -11.55 -1.83
N ILE A 84 8.22 -11.77 -2.53
CA ILE A 84 8.47 -12.95 -3.35
C ILE A 84 9.59 -13.73 -2.69
N ILE A 85 9.36 -15.03 -2.48
CA ILE A 85 10.35 -15.94 -1.89
C ILE A 85 10.63 -17.04 -2.90
N LYS A 86 11.91 -17.33 -3.13
CA LYS A 86 12.36 -18.33 -4.07
C LYS A 86 13.12 -19.45 -3.38
N TYR A 87 12.68 -20.69 -3.63
CA TYR A 87 13.28 -21.92 -3.11
C TYR A 87 13.72 -22.87 -4.22
N GLU A 88 14.75 -23.65 -3.95
CA GLU A 88 15.00 -24.89 -4.68
C GLU A 88 14.03 -25.97 -4.17
N ARG A 89 13.30 -26.61 -5.08
CA ARG A 89 12.43 -27.71 -4.75
C ARG A 89 13.26 -28.93 -4.30
N GLY A 90 12.87 -29.54 -3.21
CA GLY A 90 13.54 -30.69 -2.63
C GLY A 90 14.45 -30.33 -1.46
N SER A 91 15.47 -29.50 -1.66
CA SER A 91 16.34 -29.04 -0.57
C SER A 91 15.69 -27.99 0.31
N MET A 92 14.75 -27.20 -0.24
CA MET A 92 14.15 -26.03 0.39
C MET A 92 15.18 -24.94 0.71
N GLU A 93 16.29 -24.92 0.00
CA GLU A 93 17.28 -23.83 0.10
C GLU A 93 16.77 -22.59 -0.62
N LEU A 94 17.02 -21.42 -0.02
CA LEU A 94 16.71 -20.13 -0.61
C LEU A 94 17.61 -19.86 -1.81
N MET A 95 17.04 -19.28 -2.89
CA MET A 95 17.76 -19.06 -4.14
C MET A 95 17.96 -17.55 -4.38
N PRO A 96 19.19 -17.04 -4.15
CA PRO A 96 19.54 -15.66 -4.51
C PRO A 96 19.78 -15.51 -6.01
N GLY A 97 19.65 -14.28 -6.53
CA GLY A 97 20.00 -13.92 -7.90
C GLY A 97 19.02 -14.35 -8.98
N VAL A 98 17.87 -14.92 -8.60
CA VAL A 98 16.79 -15.29 -9.55
C VAL A 98 16.04 -14.05 -9.99
N SER A 99 15.81 -13.90 -11.30
CA SER A 99 15.15 -12.73 -11.87
C SER A 99 13.69 -12.99 -12.13
N PHE A 100 12.86 -12.03 -11.73
CA PHE A 100 11.42 -12.00 -11.97
C PHE A 100 11.03 -10.70 -12.66
N GLU A 101 10.14 -10.79 -13.63
CA GLU A 101 9.43 -9.62 -14.14
C GLU A 101 8.11 -9.49 -13.40
N ILE A 102 7.85 -8.28 -12.90
CA ILE A 102 6.65 -7.97 -12.12
C ILE A 102 5.79 -7.00 -12.93
N PHE A 103 4.51 -7.33 -13.05
CA PHE A 103 3.51 -6.52 -13.74
C PHE A 103 2.45 -6.06 -12.74
N ARG A 104 1.92 -4.86 -12.93
CA ARG A 104 0.72 -4.38 -12.29
C ARG A 104 -0.30 -4.04 -13.37
N ASP A 105 -1.49 -4.62 -13.30
CA ASP A 105 -2.58 -4.38 -14.26
C ASP A 105 -2.10 -4.48 -15.73
N ALA A 106 -1.27 -5.49 -16.03
CA ALA A 106 -0.62 -5.78 -17.31
C ALA A 106 0.51 -4.83 -17.73
N GLU A 107 0.86 -3.82 -16.94
CA GLU A 107 2.02 -2.95 -17.17
C GLU A 107 3.25 -3.52 -16.45
N SER A 108 4.37 -3.66 -17.17
CA SER A 108 5.64 -4.12 -16.58
C SER A 108 6.23 -3.05 -15.67
N LEU A 109 6.52 -3.44 -14.43
CA LEU A 109 7.25 -2.62 -13.48
C LEU A 109 8.77 -2.83 -13.59
N GLY A 110 9.20 -3.81 -14.39
CA GLY A 110 10.61 -4.13 -14.62
C GLY A 110 11.02 -5.50 -14.10
N ILE A 111 12.33 -5.73 -14.15
CA ILE A 111 12.99 -6.96 -13.69
C ILE A 111 13.57 -6.73 -12.29
N PHE A 112 13.25 -7.65 -11.39
CA PHE A 112 13.72 -7.66 -10.01
C PHE A 112 14.48 -8.95 -9.75
N ARG A 113 15.49 -8.91 -8.89
CA ARG A 113 16.29 -10.08 -8.52
C ARG A 113 16.15 -10.39 -7.03
N THR A 114 16.08 -11.68 -6.72
CA THR A 114 16.13 -12.12 -5.32
C THR A 114 17.46 -11.76 -4.69
N ASP A 115 17.40 -11.29 -3.45
CA ASP A 115 18.54 -10.93 -2.64
C ASP A 115 19.29 -12.17 -2.08
N GLN A 116 20.25 -11.93 -1.18
CA GLN A 116 21.02 -13.00 -0.51
C GLN A 116 20.15 -13.97 0.29
N PHE A 117 18.93 -13.60 0.62
CA PHE A 117 17.95 -14.43 1.33
C PHE A 117 16.91 -15.05 0.42
N GLY A 118 17.10 -14.98 -0.90
CA GLY A 118 16.14 -15.48 -1.88
C GLY A 118 14.83 -14.70 -1.95
N GLU A 119 14.84 -13.43 -1.56
CA GLU A 119 13.65 -12.60 -1.46
C GLU A 119 13.67 -11.38 -2.36
N ILE A 120 12.49 -10.97 -2.83
CA ILE A 120 12.20 -9.64 -3.34
C ILE A 120 11.11 -9.05 -2.46
N LEU A 121 11.35 -7.85 -1.93
CA LEU A 121 10.36 -7.12 -1.14
C LEU A 121 10.05 -5.79 -1.80
N LEU A 122 8.78 -5.60 -2.20
CA LEU A 122 8.25 -4.32 -2.65
C LEU A 122 7.37 -3.73 -1.55
N THR A 123 7.63 -2.49 -1.20
CA THR A 123 6.84 -1.72 -0.22
C THR A 123 6.10 -0.59 -0.91
N ASP A 124 5.08 -0.04 -0.26
CA ASP A 124 4.28 1.08 -0.77
C ASP A 124 3.77 0.84 -2.20
N CYS A 125 3.28 -0.38 -2.43
CA CYS A 125 2.77 -0.77 -3.72
C CYS A 125 1.43 -0.08 -4.01
N GLU A 126 1.29 0.48 -5.21
CA GLU A 126 -0.01 0.94 -5.67
C GLU A 126 -0.98 -0.26 -5.75
N PRO A 127 -2.25 -0.10 -5.29
CA PRO A 127 -3.25 -1.15 -5.42
C PRO A 127 -3.43 -1.61 -6.88
N GLY A 128 -3.68 -2.89 -7.06
CA GLY A 128 -3.88 -3.49 -8.39
C GLY A 128 -3.63 -4.99 -8.39
N THR A 129 -3.73 -5.59 -9.57
CA THR A 129 -3.41 -7.01 -9.79
C THR A 129 -1.95 -7.14 -10.20
N TYR A 130 -1.18 -7.82 -9.38
CA TYR A 130 0.24 -8.08 -9.62
C TYR A 130 0.43 -9.48 -10.19
N ARG A 131 1.15 -9.57 -11.30
CA ARG A 131 1.56 -10.82 -11.93
C ARG A 131 3.08 -10.90 -11.90
N VAL A 132 3.60 -12.03 -11.45
CA VAL A 132 5.02 -12.28 -11.25
C VAL A 132 5.44 -13.47 -12.08
N GLU A 133 6.44 -13.26 -12.94
CA GLU A 133 6.98 -14.29 -13.84
C GLU A 133 8.49 -14.40 -13.67
N GLU A 134 8.98 -15.64 -13.51
CA GLU A 134 10.41 -15.91 -13.51
C GLU A 134 11.00 -15.75 -14.91
N ARG A 135 12.13 -15.06 -15.00
CA ARG A 135 12.84 -14.79 -16.26
C ARG A 135 14.21 -15.47 -16.35
N ASP A 136 14.86 -15.68 -15.20
CA ASP A 136 16.20 -16.24 -15.14
C ASP A 136 16.40 -16.94 -13.79
N THR A 137 16.99 -18.13 -13.80
CA THR A 137 17.22 -18.93 -12.59
C THR A 137 18.42 -18.48 -11.75
N GLY A 138 19.17 -17.49 -12.23
CA GLY A 138 20.39 -17.02 -11.56
C GLY A 138 21.63 -17.92 -11.80
N GLY A 139 21.53 -18.95 -12.64
CA GLY A 139 22.63 -19.87 -12.96
C GLY A 139 22.17 -21.10 -13.74
N ASP A 140 23.11 -21.97 -14.11
CA ASP A 140 22.89 -23.09 -15.03
C ASP A 140 22.37 -24.37 -14.35
N GLY A 141 22.19 -24.36 -13.04
CA GLY A 141 21.89 -25.58 -12.26
C GLY A 141 20.42 -25.91 -12.08
N HIS A 142 19.50 -25.08 -12.59
CA HIS A 142 18.07 -25.18 -12.33
C HIS A 142 17.22 -25.07 -13.58
N VAL A 143 16.02 -25.65 -13.51
CA VAL A 143 15.01 -25.54 -14.57
C VAL A 143 14.21 -24.25 -14.36
N LEU A 144 14.14 -23.42 -15.41
CA LEU A 144 13.29 -22.24 -15.42
C LEU A 144 11.81 -22.63 -15.38
N ASP A 145 11.07 -22.12 -14.41
CA ASP A 145 9.62 -22.26 -14.32
C ASP A 145 8.96 -20.93 -14.70
N THR A 146 8.42 -20.87 -15.92
CA THR A 146 7.77 -19.67 -16.45
C THR A 146 6.31 -19.52 -16.03
N THR A 147 5.77 -20.43 -15.21
CA THR A 147 4.40 -20.34 -14.72
C THR A 147 4.21 -19.10 -13.86
N PRO A 148 3.35 -18.15 -14.26
CA PRO A 148 3.15 -16.93 -13.49
C PRO A 148 2.31 -17.20 -12.25
N GLN A 149 2.48 -16.34 -11.24
CA GLN A 149 1.55 -16.23 -10.12
C GLN A 149 0.96 -14.82 -10.08
N GLU A 150 -0.30 -14.74 -9.69
CA GLU A 150 -1.02 -13.47 -9.59
C GLU A 150 -1.52 -13.26 -8.16
N VAL A 151 -1.55 -12.01 -7.73
CA VAL A 151 -2.11 -11.58 -6.45
C VAL A 151 -2.72 -10.19 -6.59
N GLU A 152 -3.89 -9.98 -6.02
CA GLU A 152 -4.48 -8.66 -5.90
C GLU A 152 -3.97 -8.01 -4.62
N LEU A 153 -3.45 -6.78 -4.74
CA LEU A 153 -3.04 -5.94 -3.62
C LEU A 153 -4.02 -4.79 -3.45
N LYS A 154 -4.53 -4.63 -2.23
CA LYS A 154 -5.43 -3.54 -1.83
C LYS A 154 -4.83 -2.78 -0.66
N ALA A 155 -5.12 -1.48 -0.58
CA ALA A 155 -4.78 -0.70 0.59
C ALA A 155 -5.30 -1.36 1.88
N GLY A 156 -4.47 -1.43 2.89
CA GLY A 156 -4.78 -2.09 4.16
C GLY A 156 -4.50 -3.60 4.23
N ASP A 157 -4.09 -4.23 3.12
CA ASP A 157 -3.80 -5.68 3.09
C ASP A 157 -2.51 -6.08 3.83
N GLY A 158 -1.61 -5.12 4.08
CA GLY A 158 -0.26 -5.43 4.55
C GLY A 158 0.62 -6.03 3.45
N ILE A 159 1.59 -6.85 3.84
CA ILE A 159 2.50 -7.52 2.90
C ILE A 159 1.90 -8.87 2.53
N LYS A 160 1.63 -9.08 1.23
CA LYS A 160 1.25 -10.39 0.68
C LYS A 160 2.48 -11.11 0.14
N GLU A 161 2.45 -12.44 0.18
CA GLU A 161 3.59 -13.29 -0.14
C GLU A 161 3.27 -14.24 -1.29
N LEU A 162 4.21 -14.36 -2.24
CA LEU A 162 4.22 -15.35 -3.30
C LEU A 162 5.48 -16.22 -3.16
N VAL A 163 5.32 -17.53 -3.28
CA VAL A 163 6.40 -18.50 -3.15
C VAL A 163 6.59 -19.23 -4.48
N PHE A 164 7.84 -19.26 -4.96
CA PHE A 164 8.23 -19.93 -6.21
C PHE A 164 9.27 -20.99 -5.94
N PHE A 165 9.24 -22.05 -6.73
CA PHE A 165 10.16 -23.17 -6.64
C PHE A 165 10.81 -23.45 -8.01
N ASN A 166 12.10 -23.82 -8.01
CA ASN A 166 12.76 -24.41 -9.18
C ASN A 166 13.30 -25.79 -8.84
N ASP A 167 13.20 -26.68 -9.83
CA ASP A 167 13.83 -27.98 -9.76
C ASP A 167 15.30 -27.88 -10.17
N ARG A 168 16.16 -28.64 -9.49
CA ARG A 168 17.55 -28.80 -9.90
C ARG A 168 17.61 -29.60 -11.17
N LEU A 169 18.50 -29.23 -12.10
CA LEU A 169 18.78 -30.05 -13.28
C LEU A 169 19.35 -31.40 -12.85
N PRO A 170 18.91 -32.51 -13.51
CA PRO A 170 19.45 -33.81 -13.19
C PRO A 170 20.94 -33.92 -13.58
N GLY A 171 21.71 -34.53 -12.72
CA GLY A 171 23.12 -34.86 -12.96
C GLY A 171 23.32 -36.37 -13.20
N ILE A 172 24.41 -36.72 -13.90
CA ILE A 172 24.90 -38.10 -13.99
C ILE A 172 26.13 -38.17 -13.10
N HIS A 173 26.14 -39.16 -12.22
CA HIS A 173 27.27 -39.46 -11.33
C HIS A 173 27.94 -40.75 -11.77
#